data_e61b4cdd7592ed2a685cfc4608edc6f2
#
_entry.id   e61b4cdd7592ed2a685cfc4608edc6f2
#
_cell.length_a   1.000
_cell.length_b   1.000
_cell.length_c   1.000
_cell.angle_alpha   90.00
_cell.angle_beta   90.00
_cell.angle_gamma   90.00
#
_symmetry.space_group_name_H-M   'P 1'
#
loop_
_entity.id
_entity.type
_entity.pdbx_description
1 polymer ?
#
loop_
_entity_poly.entity_id
_entity_poly.type
_entity_poly.pdbx_seq_one_letter_code
_entity_poly.pdbx_strand_id
1 'polypeptide(L)'
;MYGQRTGAMIGVSSSKEVIDEFKGINQYTSRATWSNINRPAMKTLATVYKDPELLAAVQKERNDYYQMIKARADLFMKEANECGLKCLPYIAGFFLSIPDTDPEAVCNKLHDDNIFAVPLKAGIRIALCAVPLKKIGGMAAKIKAAQDAVHK
;
A
#
# COMPACT_ATOMS: atom_id res chain seq x y z
N MET A 1 11.59 8.37 -6.19
CA MET A 1 10.45 9.12 -6.77
C MET A 1 9.21 9.23 -5.86
N TYR A 2 9.11 8.45 -4.80
CA TYR A 2 7.91 8.43 -3.92
C TYR A 2 7.49 9.83 -3.42
N GLY A 3 8.43 10.65 -2.97
CA GLY A 3 8.19 12.02 -2.50
C GLY A 3 7.73 13.01 -3.58
N GLN A 4 7.85 12.67 -4.85
CA GLN A 4 7.44 13.54 -5.96
C GLN A 4 5.92 13.61 -6.14
N ARG A 5 5.16 12.72 -5.52
CA ARG A 5 3.69 12.72 -5.47
C ARG A 5 3.03 12.88 -6.85
N THR A 6 3.52 12.16 -7.86
CA THR A 6 3.02 12.21 -9.24
C THR A 6 2.22 10.96 -9.56
N GLY A 7 1.07 11.15 -10.16
CA GLY A 7 0.18 10.09 -10.63
C GLY A 7 -0.60 10.53 -11.86
N ALA A 8 -1.38 9.62 -12.44
CA ALA A 8 -2.28 9.91 -13.55
C ALA A 8 -3.72 9.61 -13.13
N MET A 9 -4.61 10.54 -13.41
CA MET A 9 -6.05 10.32 -13.33
C MET A 9 -6.56 9.98 -14.73
N ILE A 10 -7.12 8.79 -14.89
CA ILE A 10 -7.52 8.25 -16.20
C ILE A 10 -9.02 8.03 -16.19
N GLY A 11 -9.75 8.74 -17.05
CA GLY A 11 -11.17 8.52 -17.32
C GLY A 11 -11.34 7.75 -18.64
N VAL A 12 -12.21 6.73 -18.62
CA VAL A 12 -12.58 5.93 -19.78
C VAL A 12 -14.09 5.96 -19.94
N SER A 13 -14.56 6.37 -21.10
CA SER A 13 -16.00 6.40 -21.45
C SER A 13 -16.19 6.18 -22.94
N SER A 14 -17.31 5.62 -23.34
CA SER A 14 -17.78 5.56 -24.73
C SER A 14 -18.36 6.90 -25.23
N SER A 15 -18.74 7.81 -24.30
CA SER A 15 -19.22 9.14 -24.64
C SER A 15 -18.09 10.16 -24.67
N LYS A 16 -17.97 10.85 -25.81
CA LYS A 16 -17.02 11.96 -25.97
C LYS A 16 -17.35 13.12 -25.03
N GLU A 17 -18.62 13.41 -24.81
CA GLU A 17 -19.09 14.48 -23.91
C GLU A 17 -18.61 14.26 -22.48
N VAL A 18 -18.75 13.02 -21.97
CA VAL A 18 -18.27 12.64 -20.63
C VAL A 18 -16.75 12.80 -20.51
N ILE A 19 -16.00 12.45 -21.56
CA ILE A 19 -14.53 12.64 -21.57
C ILE A 19 -14.15 14.11 -21.60
N ASP A 20 -14.85 14.93 -22.37
CA ASP A 20 -14.57 16.37 -22.48
C ASP A 20 -14.93 17.07 -21.14
N GLU A 21 -16.03 16.70 -20.51
CA GLU A 21 -16.41 17.18 -19.18
C GLU A 21 -15.36 16.77 -18.12
N PHE A 22 -14.97 15.49 -18.08
CA PHE A 22 -13.93 14.98 -17.19
C PHE A 22 -12.62 15.78 -17.32
N LYS A 23 -12.18 16.03 -18.56
CA LYS A 23 -10.98 16.86 -18.82
C LYS A 23 -11.16 18.30 -18.32
N GLY A 24 -12.30 18.92 -18.64
CA GLY A 24 -12.59 20.30 -18.29
C GLY A 24 -12.60 20.50 -16.78
N ILE A 25 -13.30 19.64 -16.03
CA ILE A 25 -13.38 19.71 -14.57
C ILE A 25 -12.00 19.53 -13.95
N ASN A 26 -11.24 18.50 -14.37
CA ASN A 26 -9.92 18.24 -13.81
C ASN A 26 -8.91 19.33 -14.15
N GLN A 27 -8.96 19.87 -15.36
CA GLN A 27 -8.09 20.98 -15.77
C GLN A 27 -8.39 22.25 -14.95
N TYR A 28 -9.66 22.59 -14.77
CA TYR A 28 -10.08 23.74 -13.98
C TYR A 28 -9.67 23.59 -12.52
N THR A 29 -10.00 22.45 -11.90
CA THR A 29 -9.70 22.16 -10.50
C THR A 29 -8.18 22.16 -10.24
N SER A 30 -7.39 21.52 -11.10
CA SER A 30 -5.93 21.51 -10.95
C SER A 30 -5.33 22.91 -11.12
N ARG A 31 -5.86 23.70 -12.07
CA ARG A 31 -5.41 25.08 -12.27
C ARG A 31 -5.75 25.97 -11.07
N ALA A 32 -6.92 25.78 -10.46
CA ALA A 32 -7.36 26.56 -9.31
C ALA A 32 -6.58 26.22 -8.03
N THR A 33 -6.17 24.94 -7.85
CA THR A 33 -5.51 24.47 -6.62
C THR A 33 -3.98 24.56 -6.68
N TRP A 34 -3.36 24.12 -7.80
CA TRP A 34 -1.89 23.99 -7.89
C TRP A 34 -1.27 24.81 -9.01
N SER A 35 -2.06 25.32 -9.92
CA SER A 35 -1.62 25.98 -11.16
C SER A 35 -0.87 25.04 -12.13
N ASN A 36 0.22 24.42 -11.70
CA ASN A 36 1.00 23.41 -12.43
C ASN A 36 1.46 22.30 -11.51
N ILE A 37 1.63 21.10 -12.07
CA ILE A 37 2.14 19.95 -11.35
C ILE A 37 3.66 19.84 -11.46
N ASN A 38 4.22 18.90 -10.70
CA ASN A 38 5.66 18.65 -10.59
C ASN A 38 6.27 18.18 -11.92
N ARG A 39 6.88 19.10 -12.67
CA ARG A 39 7.54 18.82 -13.96
C ARG A 39 8.74 17.87 -13.86
N PRO A 40 9.63 17.96 -12.86
CA PRO A 40 10.73 17.01 -12.69
C PRO A 40 10.28 15.55 -12.67
N ALA A 41 9.22 15.24 -11.93
CA ALA A 41 8.69 13.87 -11.85
C ALA A 41 8.16 13.36 -13.19
N MET A 42 7.40 14.19 -13.93
CA MET A 42 6.93 13.84 -15.28
C MET A 42 8.09 13.63 -16.24
N LYS A 43 9.10 14.52 -16.20
CA LYS A 43 10.28 14.43 -17.06
C LYS A 43 11.07 13.15 -16.75
N THR A 44 11.24 12.79 -15.49
CA THR A 44 11.93 11.54 -15.08
C THR A 44 11.21 10.33 -15.66
N LEU A 45 9.88 10.24 -15.50
CA LEU A 45 9.10 9.14 -16.09
C LEU A 45 9.26 9.08 -17.61
N ALA A 46 9.10 10.23 -18.28
CA ALA A 46 9.25 10.29 -19.75
C ALA A 46 10.65 9.90 -20.23
N THR A 47 11.69 10.23 -19.47
CA THR A 47 13.08 9.84 -19.77
C THR A 47 13.24 8.33 -19.65
N VAL A 48 12.79 7.73 -18.53
CA VAL A 48 12.86 6.27 -18.33
C VAL A 48 12.11 5.52 -19.43
N TYR A 49 10.91 5.95 -19.81
CA TYR A 49 10.12 5.27 -20.84
C TYR A 49 10.66 5.43 -22.27
N LYS A 50 11.49 6.45 -22.53
CA LYS A 50 12.12 6.68 -23.83
C LYS A 50 13.46 5.96 -24.00
N ASP A 51 14.04 5.51 -22.91
CA ASP A 51 15.34 4.84 -22.88
C ASP A 51 15.13 3.36 -22.51
N PRO A 52 15.34 2.43 -23.46
CA PRO A 52 15.11 1.00 -23.21
C PRO A 52 16.00 0.42 -22.11
N GLU A 53 17.24 0.90 -21.95
CA GLU A 53 18.14 0.41 -20.92
C GLU A 53 17.71 0.85 -19.53
N LEU A 54 17.35 2.13 -19.37
CA LEU A 54 16.78 2.65 -18.13
C LEU A 54 15.46 1.97 -17.78
N LEU A 55 14.60 1.75 -18.78
CA LEU A 55 13.33 1.05 -18.56
C LEU A 55 13.56 -0.39 -18.07
N ALA A 56 14.47 -1.12 -18.70
CA ALA A 56 14.82 -2.48 -18.31
C ALA A 56 15.39 -2.53 -16.87
N ALA A 57 16.28 -1.59 -16.52
CA ALA A 57 16.84 -1.47 -15.18
C ALA A 57 15.75 -1.21 -14.12
N VAL A 58 14.84 -0.27 -14.37
CA VAL A 58 13.71 0.03 -13.48
C VAL A 58 12.75 -1.16 -13.35
N GLN A 59 12.47 -1.86 -14.44
CA GLN A 59 11.61 -3.05 -14.42
C GLN A 59 12.23 -4.18 -13.60
N LYS A 60 13.54 -4.40 -13.75
CA LYS A 60 14.27 -5.38 -12.95
C LYS A 60 14.21 -5.04 -11.47
N GLU A 61 14.54 -3.82 -11.08
CA GLU A 61 14.51 -3.37 -9.68
C GLU A 61 13.10 -3.50 -9.08
N ARG A 62 12.06 -3.12 -9.82
CA ARG A 62 10.66 -3.30 -9.39
C ARG A 62 10.32 -4.75 -9.12
N ASN A 63 10.77 -5.66 -9.98
CA ASN A 63 10.55 -7.09 -9.77
C ASN A 63 11.28 -7.60 -8.53
N ASP A 64 12.52 -7.19 -8.32
CA ASP A 64 13.32 -7.59 -7.15
C ASP A 64 12.62 -7.15 -5.84
N TYR A 65 12.13 -5.90 -5.76
CA TYR A 65 11.34 -5.44 -4.62
C TYR A 65 9.99 -6.13 -4.49
N TYR A 66 9.33 -6.43 -5.59
CA TYR A 66 8.08 -7.19 -5.58
C TYR A 66 8.28 -8.58 -4.96
N GLN A 67 9.31 -9.30 -5.38
CA GLN A 67 9.62 -10.63 -4.83
C GLN A 67 9.94 -10.57 -3.33
N MET A 68 10.68 -9.54 -2.92
CA MET A 68 10.99 -9.33 -1.50
C MET A 68 9.72 -9.08 -0.66
N ILE A 69 8.81 -8.23 -1.12
CA ILE A 69 7.56 -7.95 -0.41
C ILE A 69 6.65 -9.18 -0.44
N LYS A 70 6.59 -9.88 -1.57
CA LYS A 70 5.82 -11.11 -1.72
C LYS A 70 6.26 -12.18 -0.71
N ALA A 71 7.55 -12.41 -0.57
CA ALA A 71 8.06 -13.38 0.40
C ALA A 71 7.65 -13.05 1.85
N ARG A 72 7.64 -11.77 2.21
CA ARG A 72 7.16 -11.29 3.53
C ARG A 72 5.66 -11.56 3.70
N ALA A 73 4.88 -11.24 2.67
CA ALA A 73 3.43 -11.43 2.69
C ALA A 73 3.05 -12.91 2.72
N ASP A 74 3.70 -13.74 1.92
CA ASP A 74 3.44 -15.20 1.87
C ASP A 74 3.69 -15.83 3.24
N LEU A 75 4.79 -15.47 3.91
CA LEU A 75 5.08 -15.95 5.27
C LEU A 75 4.01 -15.48 6.27
N PHE A 76 3.68 -14.19 6.26
CA PHE A 76 2.67 -13.65 7.16
C PHE A 76 1.30 -14.31 6.96
N MET A 77 0.84 -14.42 5.70
CA MET A 77 -0.46 -15.02 5.38
C MET A 77 -0.52 -16.50 5.73
N LYS A 78 0.58 -17.24 5.55
CA LYS A 78 0.69 -18.62 6.00
C LYS A 78 0.47 -18.71 7.51
N GLU A 79 1.23 -17.95 8.30
CA GLU A 79 1.10 -17.94 9.76
C GLU A 79 -0.27 -17.44 10.23
N ALA A 80 -0.84 -16.43 9.55
CA ALA A 80 -2.18 -15.92 9.84
C ALA A 80 -3.25 -17.01 9.68
N ASN A 81 -3.16 -17.82 8.62
CA ASN A 81 -4.05 -18.96 8.42
C ASN A 81 -3.86 -20.03 9.50
N GLU A 82 -2.61 -20.34 9.87
CA GLU A 82 -2.27 -21.33 10.89
C GLU A 82 -2.80 -20.95 12.29
N CYS A 83 -2.74 -19.66 12.66
CA CYS A 83 -3.22 -19.19 13.95
C CYS A 83 -4.69 -18.68 13.95
N GLY A 84 -5.37 -18.74 12.80
CA GLY A 84 -6.76 -18.30 12.65
C GLY A 84 -6.95 -16.78 12.68
N LEU A 85 -5.90 -15.99 12.38
CA LEU A 85 -6.00 -14.55 12.23
C LEU A 85 -6.72 -14.22 10.91
N LYS A 86 -7.86 -13.57 11.01
CA LYS A 86 -8.63 -13.14 9.82
C LYS A 86 -7.99 -11.90 9.21
N CYS A 87 -7.61 -11.99 7.93
CA CYS A 87 -7.11 -10.88 7.14
C CYS A 87 -8.09 -10.57 6.01
N LEU A 88 -8.12 -9.32 5.56
CA LEU A 88 -8.81 -9.00 4.29
C LEU A 88 -8.05 -9.65 3.13
N PRO A 89 -8.74 -9.94 1.99
CA PRO A 89 -8.11 -10.52 0.82
C PRO A 89 -6.87 -9.71 0.41
N TYR A 90 -5.72 -10.39 0.32
CA TYR A 90 -4.44 -9.78 -0.04
C TYR A 90 -3.85 -10.51 -1.25
N ILE A 91 -3.57 -9.75 -2.30
CA ILE A 91 -2.94 -10.25 -3.53
C ILE A 91 -1.53 -9.66 -3.64
N ALA A 92 -1.40 -8.36 -3.46
CA ALA A 92 -0.14 -7.64 -3.55
C ALA A 92 -0.27 -6.26 -2.88
N GLY A 93 0.87 -5.61 -2.62
CA GLY A 93 0.92 -4.24 -2.12
C GLY A 93 1.76 -4.10 -0.85
N PHE A 94 1.85 -2.87 -0.37
CA PHE A 94 2.65 -2.53 0.81
C PHE A 94 1.96 -2.84 2.12
N PHE A 95 0.62 -2.81 2.12
CA PHE A 95 -0.19 -2.86 3.32
C PHE A 95 -1.15 -4.04 3.28
N LEU A 96 -1.32 -4.66 4.43
CA LEU A 96 -2.32 -5.67 4.71
C LEU A 96 -3.27 -5.12 5.77
N SER A 97 -4.55 -5.46 5.68
CA SER A 97 -5.57 -5.02 6.63
C SER A 97 -6.18 -6.22 7.36
N ILE A 98 -6.34 -6.04 8.67
CA ILE A 98 -6.90 -7.03 9.59
C ILE A 98 -8.16 -6.41 10.19
N PRO A 99 -9.37 -6.97 9.96
CA PRO A 99 -10.60 -6.45 10.54
C PRO A 99 -10.56 -6.50 12.06
N ASP A 100 -11.04 -5.44 12.69
CA ASP A 100 -11.17 -5.35 14.15
C ASP A 100 -12.28 -4.37 14.56
N THR A 101 -12.90 -4.58 15.69
CA THR A 101 -13.94 -3.70 16.24
C THR A 101 -13.39 -2.64 17.20
N ASP A 102 -12.22 -2.88 17.79
CA ASP A 102 -11.46 -1.92 18.60
C ASP A 102 -9.97 -1.88 18.20
N PRO A 103 -9.67 -1.33 17.01
CA PRO A 103 -8.30 -1.31 16.47
C PRO A 103 -7.31 -0.54 17.33
N GLU A 104 -7.77 0.47 18.07
CA GLU A 104 -6.90 1.28 18.94
C GLU A 104 -6.43 0.48 20.13
N ALA A 105 -7.34 -0.21 20.84
CA ALA A 105 -6.98 -1.05 21.96
C ALA A 105 -6.03 -2.18 21.57
N VAL A 106 -6.29 -2.83 20.40
CA VAL A 106 -5.41 -3.88 19.89
C VAL A 106 -4.04 -3.32 19.50
N CYS A 107 -3.97 -2.17 18.81
CA CYS A 107 -2.69 -1.53 18.46
C CYS A 107 -1.91 -1.15 19.72
N ASN A 108 -2.56 -0.62 20.76
CA ASN A 108 -1.93 -0.30 22.04
C ASN A 108 -1.38 -1.58 22.71
N LYS A 109 -2.14 -2.67 22.68
CA LYS A 109 -1.68 -3.96 23.22
C LYS A 109 -0.46 -4.52 22.48
N LEU A 110 -0.39 -4.31 21.17
CA LEU A 110 0.73 -4.74 20.33
C LEU A 110 2.05 -4.02 20.66
N HIS A 111 2.02 -2.86 21.29
CA HIS A 111 3.22 -2.16 21.77
C HIS A 111 4.01 -2.98 22.78
N ASP A 112 3.36 -3.83 23.58
CA ASP A 112 4.03 -4.73 24.53
C ASP A 112 4.97 -5.72 23.81
N ASP A 113 4.65 -6.05 22.55
CA ASP A 113 5.44 -6.89 21.67
C ASP A 113 6.35 -6.12 20.69
N ASN A 114 6.47 -4.80 20.85
CA ASN A 114 7.16 -3.90 19.93
C ASN A 114 6.64 -3.96 18.49
N ILE A 115 5.34 -4.18 18.31
CA ILE A 115 4.65 -4.13 17.04
C ILE A 115 3.86 -2.81 16.97
N PHE A 116 4.19 -1.96 15.99
CA PHE A 116 3.57 -0.66 15.78
C PHE A 116 2.74 -0.71 14.50
N ALA A 117 1.45 -0.99 14.67
CA ALA A 117 0.46 -1.04 13.61
C ALA A 117 -0.33 0.28 13.55
N VAL A 118 -1.08 0.48 12.47
CA VAL A 118 -1.89 1.69 12.28
C VAL A 118 -3.35 1.33 12.49
N PRO A 119 -4.02 1.89 13.53
CA PRO A 119 -5.45 1.73 13.68
C PRO A 119 -6.21 2.49 12.59
N LEU A 120 -7.21 1.85 11.99
CA LEU A 120 -8.13 2.39 11.02
C LEU A 120 -9.55 2.21 11.55
N LYS A 121 -10.53 2.93 10.98
CA LYS A 121 -11.94 2.88 11.43
C LYS A 121 -12.53 1.46 11.55
N ALA A 122 -12.10 0.51 10.72
CA ALA A 122 -12.67 -0.84 10.64
C ALA A 122 -11.62 -1.95 10.81
N GLY A 123 -10.45 -1.64 11.40
CA GLY A 123 -9.41 -2.65 11.59
C GLY A 123 -8.00 -2.07 11.70
N ILE A 124 -7.02 -2.92 11.54
CA ILE A 124 -5.61 -2.63 11.73
C ILE A 124 -4.89 -2.73 10.38
N ARG A 125 -4.02 -1.79 10.07
CA ARG A 125 -3.16 -1.82 8.88
C ARG A 125 -1.74 -2.16 9.26
N ILE A 126 -1.21 -3.21 8.64
CA ILE A 126 0.19 -3.65 8.77
C ILE A 126 0.97 -3.26 7.52
N ALA A 127 2.14 -2.64 7.69
CA ALA A 127 3.05 -2.28 6.60
C ALA A 127 4.07 -3.41 6.37
N LEU A 128 3.70 -4.44 5.61
CA LEU A 128 4.60 -5.57 5.31
C LEU A 128 5.89 -5.12 4.62
N CYS A 129 5.83 -4.04 3.85
CA CYS A 129 7.00 -3.47 3.20
C CYS A 129 8.07 -2.93 4.17
N ALA A 130 7.67 -2.55 5.39
CA ALA A 130 8.55 -1.97 6.39
C ALA A 130 9.21 -3.01 7.32
N VAL A 131 8.69 -4.26 7.35
CA VAL A 131 9.16 -5.29 8.28
C VAL A 131 10.12 -6.23 7.58
N PRO A 132 11.38 -6.37 8.04
CA PRO A 132 12.32 -7.36 7.51
C PRO A 132 11.77 -8.80 7.63
N LEU A 133 12.06 -9.66 6.65
CA LEU A 133 11.54 -11.04 6.61
C LEU A 133 11.78 -11.80 7.93
N LYS A 134 12.97 -11.64 8.53
CA LYS A 134 13.34 -12.27 9.80
C LYS A 134 12.47 -11.85 11.00
N LYS A 135 11.73 -10.73 10.88
CA LYS A 135 10.83 -10.23 11.92
C LYS A 135 9.35 -10.49 11.63
N ILE A 136 9.03 -11.06 10.47
CA ILE A 136 7.66 -11.46 10.12
C ILE A 136 7.25 -12.69 10.92
N GLY A 137 8.17 -13.65 11.11
CA GLY A 137 7.90 -14.88 11.83
C GLY A 137 7.33 -14.63 13.25
N GLY A 138 6.20 -15.27 13.56
CA GLY A 138 5.46 -15.13 14.81
C GLY A 138 4.62 -13.86 14.95
N MET A 139 4.69 -12.92 13.98
CA MET A 139 3.95 -11.65 14.08
C MET A 139 2.43 -11.86 14.00
N ALA A 140 1.97 -12.76 13.15
CA ALA A 140 0.54 -13.06 13.02
C ALA A 140 -0.05 -13.62 14.32
N ALA A 141 0.66 -14.54 14.98
CA ALA A 141 0.23 -15.11 16.27
C ALA A 141 0.16 -14.05 17.37
N LYS A 142 1.10 -13.11 17.41
CA LYS A 142 1.09 -12.00 18.38
C LYS A 142 -0.11 -11.07 18.15
N ILE A 143 -0.41 -10.75 16.89
CA ILE A 143 -1.59 -9.95 16.55
C ILE A 143 -2.87 -10.66 16.97
N LYS A 144 -2.98 -11.96 16.68
CA LYS A 144 -4.13 -12.77 17.11
C LYS A 144 -4.29 -12.78 18.62
N ALA A 145 -3.19 -12.98 19.34
CA ALA A 145 -3.21 -12.96 20.83
C ALA A 145 -3.62 -11.60 21.38
N ALA A 146 -3.19 -10.49 20.77
CA ALA A 146 -3.60 -9.14 21.16
C ALA A 146 -5.11 -8.93 20.93
N GLN A 147 -5.65 -9.36 19.77
CA GLN A 147 -7.10 -9.34 19.51
C GLN A 147 -7.88 -10.16 20.55
N ASP A 148 -7.44 -11.40 20.82
CA ASP A 148 -8.11 -12.26 21.80
C ASP A 148 -8.06 -11.70 23.23
N ALA A 149 -7.03 -10.95 23.56
CA ALA A 149 -6.91 -10.31 24.87
C ALA A 149 -7.83 -9.09 25.02
N VAL A 150 -8.07 -8.36 23.95
CA VAL A 150 -8.94 -7.15 23.93
C VAL A 150 -10.42 -7.54 23.87
N HIS A 151 -10.76 -8.63 23.17
CA HIS A 151 -12.16 -9.03 22.91
C HIS A 151 -12.65 -10.17 23.82
N LYS A 152 -11.97 -10.42 24.94
CA LYS A 152 -12.46 -11.28 26.01
C LYS A 152 -13.53 -10.56 26.81
#